data_c0b58ff9db5d8bfdd423ff486e8cf445
#
_entry.id   c0b58ff9db5d8bfdd423ff486e8cf445
#
_cell.length_a   1.000
_cell.length_b   1.000
_cell.length_c   1.000
_cell.angle_alpha   90.00
_cell.angle_beta   90.00
_cell.angle_gamma   90.00
#
_symmetry.space_group_name_H-M   'P 1'
#
loop_
_entity.id
_entity.type
_entity.pdbx_description
1 polymer ?
#
loop_
_entity_poly.entity_id
_entity_poly.type
_entity_poly.pdbx_seq_one_letter_code
_entity_poly.pdbx_strand_id
1 'polypeptide(L)'
;MFYYISGKLAKLDAAFAVVDAGGVGFKMTISKSTYYRITGKSGENVKLYTYMAVREDGTELFGFSTEEELSAFKMLITVSGVGPKAAVSILSTLTPEKLALAICTEDKKAISQANGIGPKTAARIILDLKDKLKADGIGEAEVDSSSPLAEVGVGAKNTSKLSDAQDALVVLGYSRNEALKALQTIDTNALELDDIIRLALKKLMK
;
A
#
# COMPACT_ATOMS: atom_id res chain seq x y z
N MET A 1 -17.12 9.59 10.25
CA MET A 1 -16.12 9.42 9.18
C MET A 1 -16.42 8.09 8.50
N PHE A 2 -16.46 8.05 7.16
CA PHE A 2 -16.73 6.83 6.42
C PHE A 2 -15.43 6.05 6.22
N TYR A 3 -15.42 4.74 6.51
CA TYR A 3 -14.25 3.89 6.25
C TYR A 3 -14.27 3.34 4.83
N TYR A 4 -15.45 2.90 4.38
CA TYR A 4 -15.71 2.53 3.00
C TYR A 4 -17.17 2.84 2.65
N ILE A 5 -17.46 2.90 1.36
CA ILE A 5 -18.82 2.93 0.81
C ILE A 5 -18.98 1.74 -0.12
N SER A 6 -20.03 0.97 0.09
CA SER A 6 -20.39 -0.19 -0.73
C SER A 6 -21.80 -0.01 -1.28
N GLY A 7 -21.96 -0.22 -2.58
CA GLY A 7 -23.23 -0.05 -3.28
C GLY A 7 -23.06 -0.20 -4.78
N LYS A 8 -24.10 0.15 -5.56
CA LYS A 8 -24.08 0.09 -7.01
C LYS A 8 -23.25 1.21 -7.61
N LEU A 9 -22.37 0.89 -8.56
CA LEU A 9 -21.65 1.89 -9.33
C LEU A 9 -22.63 2.59 -10.30
N ALA A 10 -23.16 3.73 -9.85
CA ALA A 10 -24.17 4.49 -10.60
C ALA A 10 -23.56 5.31 -11.74
N LYS A 11 -22.32 5.82 -11.56
CA LYS A 11 -21.60 6.58 -12.60
C LYS A 11 -20.10 6.40 -12.41
N LEU A 12 -19.39 6.27 -13.51
CA LEU A 12 -17.93 6.22 -13.56
C LEU A 12 -17.42 7.24 -14.56
N ASP A 13 -16.46 8.04 -14.13
CA ASP A 13 -15.68 8.97 -14.93
C ASP A 13 -14.20 8.78 -14.61
N ALA A 14 -13.31 9.24 -15.48
CA ALA A 14 -11.86 9.10 -15.28
C ALA A 14 -11.34 9.76 -13.98
N ALA A 15 -12.07 10.76 -13.46
CA ALA A 15 -11.69 11.51 -12.27
C ALA A 15 -12.54 11.22 -11.04
N PHE A 16 -13.74 10.63 -11.20
CA PHE A 16 -14.64 10.34 -10.09
C PHE A 16 -15.54 9.13 -10.35
N ALA A 17 -15.99 8.53 -9.26
CA ALA A 17 -17.04 7.52 -9.26
C ALA A 17 -18.21 7.99 -8.40
N VAL A 18 -19.44 7.56 -8.76
CA VAL A 18 -20.63 7.72 -7.94
C VAL A 18 -21.12 6.32 -7.54
N VAL A 19 -21.15 6.07 -6.25
CA VAL A 19 -21.67 4.81 -5.67
C VAL A 19 -23.01 5.11 -5.01
N ASP A 20 -24.06 4.43 -5.47
CA ASP A 20 -25.38 4.48 -4.84
C ASP A 20 -25.43 3.46 -3.70
N ALA A 21 -25.49 3.96 -2.49
CA ALA A 21 -25.66 3.17 -1.29
C ALA A 21 -27.04 3.48 -0.64
N GLY A 22 -28.01 2.63 -0.96
CA GLY A 22 -29.35 2.75 -0.41
C GLY A 22 -30.13 3.98 -0.88
N GLY A 23 -29.96 4.41 -2.14
CA GLY A 23 -30.62 5.58 -2.70
C GLY A 23 -29.88 6.90 -2.49
N VAL A 24 -28.69 6.84 -1.87
CA VAL A 24 -27.79 8.02 -1.71
C VAL A 24 -26.59 7.86 -2.60
N GLY A 25 -26.42 8.79 -3.57
CA GLY A 25 -25.28 8.81 -4.48
C GLY A 25 -24.06 9.50 -3.90
N PHE A 26 -23.04 8.73 -3.52
CA PHE A 26 -21.76 9.25 -3.02
C PHE A 26 -20.80 9.49 -4.17
N LYS A 27 -20.52 10.76 -4.45
CA LYS A 27 -19.49 11.13 -5.45
C LYS A 27 -18.14 11.14 -4.78
N MET A 28 -17.19 10.37 -5.32
CA MET A 28 -15.82 10.23 -4.80
C MET A 28 -14.82 10.53 -5.89
N THR A 29 -13.84 11.39 -5.60
CA THR A 29 -12.66 11.57 -6.45
C THR A 29 -11.80 10.30 -6.38
N ILE A 30 -11.41 9.74 -7.52
CA ILE A 30 -10.66 8.48 -7.61
C ILE A 30 -9.36 8.65 -8.39
N SER A 31 -8.42 7.74 -8.17
CA SER A 31 -7.20 7.60 -8.98
C SER A 31 -7.49 6.86 -10.29
N LYS A 32 -6.57 6.95 -11.25
CA LYS A 32 -6.62 6.12 -12.46
C LYS A 32 -6.52 4.62 -12.13
N SER A 33 -5.76 4.24 -11.11
CA SER A 33 -5.66 2.85 -10.65
C SER A 33 -7.03 2.32 -10.21
N THR A 34 -7.73 3.05 -9.36
CA THR A 34 -9.11 2.74 -8.95
C THR A 34 -10.05 2.72 -10.16
N TYR A 35 -9.98 3.73 -11.06
CA TYR A 35 -10.79 3.77 -12.28
C TYR A 35 -10.67 2.48 -13.09
N TYR A 36 -9.45 2.02 -13.40
CA TYR A 36 -9.25 0.80 -14.19
C TYR A 36 -9.76 -0.46 -13.48
N ARG A 37 -9.66 -0.54 -12.15
CA ARG A 37 -10.15 -1.70 -11.38
C ARG A 37 -11.67 -1.82 -11.33
N ILE A 38 -12.39 -0.71 -11.47
CA ILE A 38 -13.86 -0.70 -11.43
C ILE A 38 -14.48 -0.43 -12.82
N THR A 39 -13.67 -0.24 -13.87
CA THR A 39 -14.13 -0.13 -15.25
C THR A 39 -14.87 -1.39 -15.66
N GLY A 40 -16.01 -1.24 -16.33
CA GLY A 40 -16.89 -2.34 -16.75
C GLY A 40 -17.91 -2.80 -15.69
N LYS A 41 -17.83 -2.30 -14.46
CA LYS A 41 -18.72 -2.69 -13.36
C LYS A 41 -19.92 -1.75 -13.17
N SER A 42 -20.28 -0.99 -14.20
CA SER A 42 -21.45 -0.07 -14.13
C SER A 42 -22.73 -0.85 -13.81
N GLY A 43 -23.46 -0.42 -12.78
CA GLY A 43 -24.64 -1.09 -12.27
C GLY A 43 -24.37 -2.26 -11.31
N GLU A 44 -23.12 -2.72 -11.18
CA GLU A 44 -22.72 -3.75 -10.23
C GLU A 44 -22.35 -3.15 -8.86
N ASN A 45 -22.34 -4.02 -7.84
CA ASN A 45 -21.88 -3.61 -6.51
C ASN A 45 -20.36 -3.47 -6.49
N VAL A 46 -19.89 -2.31 -6.02
CA VAL A 46 -18.49 -2.02 -5.77
C VAL A 46 -18.30 -1.57 -4.32
N LYS A 47 -17.10 -1.78 -3.80
CA LYS A 47 -16.67 -1.29 -2.49
C LYS A 47 -15.47 -0.37 -2.70
N LEU A 48 -15.55 0.86 -2.22
CA LEU A 48 -14.46 1.81 -2.25
C LEU A 48 -14.11 2.24 -0.83
N TYR A 49 -12.85 2.12 -0.44
CA TYR A 49 -12.31 2.66 0.80
C TYR A 49 -12.22 4.16 0.70
N THR A 50 -12.55 4.89 1.76
CA THR A 50 -12.78 6.33 1.64
C THR A 50 -11.91 7.17 2.56
N TYR A 51 -11.59 8.35 2.07
CA TYR A 51 -11.02 9.43 2.85
C TYR A 51 -11.88 10.69 2.64
N MET A 52 -12.31 11.32 3.72
CA MET A 52 -13.10 12.55 3.69
C MET A 52 -12.20 13.72 4.09
N ALA A 53 -11.96 14.61 3.14
CA ALA A 53 -11.27 15.87 3.39
C ALA A 53 -12.31 16.95 3.73
N VAL A 54 -12.22 17.49 4.93
CA VAL A 54 -13.05 18.60 5.39
C VAL A 54 -12.22 19.86 5.36
N ARG A 55 -12.70 20.88 4.67
CA ARG A 55 -12.08 22.19 4.55
C ARG A 55 -13.11 23.29 4.80
N GLU A 56 -12.67 24.52 4.96
CA GLU A 56 -13.57 25.68 5.13
C GLU A 56 -14.49 25.88 3.94
N ASP A 57 -14.01 25.60 2.73
CA ASP A 57 -14.72 25.74 1.45
C ASP A 57 -15.59 24.53 1.07
N GLY A 58 -15.55 23.45 1.86
CA GLY A 58 -16.39 22.28 1.62
C GLY A 58 -15.79 20.95 2.04
N THR A 59 -16.57 19.90 1.76
CA THR A 59 -16.16 18.51 2.03
C THR A 59 -15.98 17.77 0.71
N GLU A 60 -14.84 17.13 0.53
CA GLU A 60 -14.52 16.30 -0.63
C GLU A 60 -14.27 14.86 -0.19
N LEU A 61 -14.87 13.89 -0.89
CA LEU A 61 -14.71 12.48 -0.64
C LEU A 61 -13.81 11.87 -1.69
N PHE A 62 -12.82 11.11 -1.24
CA PHE A 62 -11.88 10.35 -2.06
C PHE A 62 -12.16 8.86 -1.91
N GLY A 63 -12.09 8.10 -3.02
CA GLY A 63 -12.37 6.68 -3.06
C GLY A 63 -11.23 5.87 -3.64
N PHE A 64 -10.93 4.73 -3.04
CA PHE A 64 -9.83 3.84 -3.40
C PHE A 64 -10.33 2.40 -3.49
N SER A 65 -9.85 1.67 -4.48
CA SER A 65 -10.27 0.28 -4.71
C SER A 65 -9.67 -0.70 -3.70
N THR A 66 -8.57 -0.33 -3.05
CA THR A 66 -7.86 -1.17 -2.06
C THR A 66 -7.44 -0.38 -0.83
N GLU A 67 -7.17 -1.09 0.27
CA GLU A 67 -6.69 -0.49 1.52
C GLU A 67 -5.26 0.03 1.40
N GLU A 68 -4.44 -0.66 0.60
CA GLU A 68 -3.05 -0.27 0.32
C GLU A 68 -3.02 1.09 -0.41
N GLU A 69 -3.93 1.30 -1.36
CA GLU A 69 -4.05 2.57 -2.08
C GLU A 69 -4.49 3.70 -1.13
N LEU A 70 -5.47 3.44 -0.24
CA LEU A 70 -5.86 4.38 0.81
C LEU A 70 -4.71 4.68 1.78
N SER A 71 -3.93 3.67 2.18
CA SER A 71 -2.77 3.83 3.07
C SER A 71 -1.69 4.68 2.42
N ALA A 72 -1.34 4.41 1.17
CA ALA A 72 -0.40 5.21 0.40
C ALA A 72 -0.88 6.67 0.25
N PHE A 73 -2.18 6.89 0.00
CA PHE A 73 -2.77 8.21 -0.03
C PHE A 73 -2.61 8.94 1.31
N LYS A 74 -2.93 8.27 2.43
CA LYS A 74 -2.79 8.84 3.78
C LYS A 74 -1.35 9.22 4.08
N MET A 75 -0.37 8.39 3.69
CA MET A 75 1.04 8.72 3.84
C MET A 75 1.42 9.96 3.02
N LEU A 76 1.01 10.04 1.76
CA LEU A 76 1.31 11.17 0.88
C LEU A 76 0.79 12.50 1.43
N ILE A 77 -0.43 12.55 1.95
CA ILE A 77 -1.02 13.80 2.47
C ILE A 77 -0.40 14.27 3.80
N THR A 78 0.43 13.45 4.46
CA THR A 78 1.21 13.91 5.63
C THR A 78 2.43 14.72 5.23
N VAL A 79 2.83 14.67 3.96
CA VAL A 79 3.97 15.43 3.44
C VAL A 79 3.56 16.88 3.19
N SER A 80 4.30 17.83 3.77
CA SER A 80 4.02 19.24 3.59
C SER A 80 4.10 19.64 2.10
N GLY A 81 3.05 20.27 1.61
CA GLY A 81 2.92 20.66 0.19
C GLY A 81 2.28 19.59 -0.70
N VAL A 82 1.88 18.45 -0.14
CA VAL A 82 1.12 17.40 -0.85
C VAL A 82 -0.31 17.39 -0.32
N GLY A 83 -1.21 18.01 -1.06
CA GLY A 83 -2.65 17.94 -0.74
C GLY A 83 -3.33 16.70 -1.34
N PRO A 84 -4.60 16.45 -0.99
CA PRO A 84 -5.34 15.28 -1.47
C PRO A 84 -5.35 15.12 -3.00
N LYS A 85 -5.53 16.21 -3.77
CA LYS A 85 -5.52 16.16 -5.24
C LYS A 85 -4.14 15.77 -5.80
N ALA A 86 -3.06 16.27 -5.18
CA ALA A 86 -1.70 15.90 -5.52
C ALA A 86 -1.42 14.42 -5.23
N ALA A 87 -1.86 13.92 -4.08
CA ALA A 87 -1.75 12.51 -3.72
C ALA A 87 -2.49 11.58 -4.71
N VAL A 88 -3.73 11.94 -5.11
CA VAL A 88 -4.48 11.19 -6.15
C VAL A 88 -3.74 11.23 -7.49
N SER A 89 -3.13 12.35 -7.87
CA SER A 89 -2.34 12.47 -9.10
C SER A 89 -1.13 11.53 -9.08
N ILE A 90 -0.43 11.44 -7.94
CA ILE A 90 0.70 10.49 -7.76
C ILE A 90 0.20 9.05 -7.90
N LEU A 91 -0.86 8.66 -7.20
CA LEU A 91 -1.44 7.31 -7.24
C LEU A 91 -2.13 6.98 -8.58
N SER A 92 -2.41 7.98 -9.40
CA SER A 92 -2.83 7.80 -10.79
C SER A 92 -1.67 7.48 -11.74
N THR A 93 -0.43 7.79 -11.33
CA THR A 93 0.79 7.59 -12.12
C THR A 93 1.57 6.37 -11.63
N LEU A 94 1.62 6.17 -10.31
CA LEU A 94 2.33 5.09 -9.64
C LEU A 94 1.37 4.27 -8.79
N THR A 95 1.43 2.95 -8.90
CA THR A 95 0.76 2.07 -7.93
C THR A 95 1.42 2.19 -6.55
N PRO A 96 0.77 1.79 -5.45
CA PRO A 96 1.37 1.84 -4.11
C PRO A 96 2.75 1.16 -4.04
N GLU A 97 2.92 0.02 -4.71
CA GLU A 97 4.18 -0.75 -4.76
C GLU A 97 5.27 0.02 -5.53
N LYS A 98 4.90 0.62 -6.69
CA LYS A 98 5.84 1.43 -7.48
C LYS A 98 6.22 2.72 -6.76
N LEU A 99 5.30 3.32 -6.01
CA LEU A 99 5.57 4.47 -5.16
C LEU A 99 6.56 4.12 -4.06
N ALA A 100 6.35 3.01 -3.35
CA ALA A 100 7.27 2.51 -2.32
C ALA A 100 8.66 2.26 -2.91
N LEU A 101 8.74 1.60 -4.07
CA LEU A 101 10.00 1.38 -4.77
C LEU A 101 10.70 2.70 -5.13
N ALA A 102 9.96 3.67 -5.70
CA ALA A 102 10.52 4.97 -6.06
C ALA A 102 11.03 5.76 -4.84
N ILE A 103 10.40 5.60 -3.68
CA ILE A 103 10.88 6.20 -2.42
C ILE A 103 12.17 5.51 -1.96
N CYS A 104 12.23 4.18 -1.95
CA CYS A 104 13.39 3.41 -1.53
C CYS A 104 14.61 3.65 -2.44
N THR A 105 14.40 3.72 -3.76
CA THR A 105 15.45 3.97 -4.77
C THR A 105 15.74 5.45 -5.03
N GLU A 106 15.05 6.35 -4.31
CA GLU A 106 15.15 7.81 -4.46
C GLU A 106 14.87 8.31 -5.90
N ASP A 107 13.98 7.62 -6.62
CA ASP A 107 13.61 7.99 -7.98
C ASP A 107 12.66 9.20 -8.02
N LYS A 108 13.25 10.39 -7.92
CA LYS A 108 12.53 11.68 -8.01
C LYS A 108 11.82 11.85 -9.37
N LYS A 109 12.39 11.26 -10.44
CA LYS A 109 11.82 11.39 -11.79
C LYS A 109 10.49 10.65 -11.90
N ALA A 110 10.41 9.43 -11.36
CA ALA A 110 9.17 8.67 -11.35
C ALA A 110 8.04 9.41 -10.63
N ILE A 111 8.30 9.99 -9.46
CA ILE A 111 7.31 10.73 -8.68
C ILE A 111 6.92 12.05 -9.37
N SER A 112 7.87 12.77 -9.97
CA SER A 112 7.60 14.04 -10.64
C SER A 112 6.88 13.90 -12.00
N GLN A 113 6.65 12.68 -12.50
CA GLN A 113 5.76 12.43 -13.64
C GLN A 113 4.29 12.71 -13.30
N ALA A 114 3.93 12.68 -12.02
CA ALA A 114 2.57 13.01 -11.58
C ALA A 114 2.27 14.50 -11.83
N ASN A 115 1.09 14.76 -12.40
CA ASN A 115 0.68 16.13 -12.72
C ASN A 115 0.62 16.99 -11.46
N GLY A 116 1.25 18.15 -11.50
CA GLY A 116 1.33 19.09 -10.38
C GLY A 116 2.43 18.78 -9.36
N ILE A 117 3.28 17.77 -9.61
CA ILE A 117 4.39 17.41 -8.73
C ILE A 117 5.72 17.83 -9.38
N GLY A 118 6.32 18.88 -8.83
CA GLY A 118 7.63 19.34 -9.26
C GLY A 118 8.79 18.55 -8.61
N PRO A 119 10.04 18.71 -9.12
CA PRO A 119 11.22 18.02 -8.57
C PRO A 119 11.46 18.30 -7.08
N LYS A 120 11.15 19.52 -6.62
CA LYS A 120 11.27 19.89 -5.20
C LYS A 120 10.28 19.13 -4.33
N THR A 121 9.02 19.02 -4.77
CA THR A 121 7.99 18.26 -4.06
C THR A 121 8.32 16.77 -4.06
N ALA A 122 8.76 16.21 -5.19
CA ALA A 122 9.19 14.82 -5.29
C ALA A 122 10.35 14.50 -4.33
N ALA A 123 11.36 15.37 -4.26
CA ALA A 123 12.47 15.23 -3.32
C ALA A 123 12.00 15.23 -1.86
N ARG A 124 11.05 16.11 -1.53
CA ARG A 124 10.47 16.19 -0.17
C ARG A 124 9.67 14.95 0.17
N ILE A 125 8.84 14.45 -0.77
CA ILE A 125 8.09 13.19 -0.58
C ILE A 125 9.05 12.04 -0.23
N ILE A 126 10.15 11.89 -0.97
CA ILE A 126 11.14 10.86 -0.72
C ILE A 126 11.74 11.02 0.68
N LEU A 127 12.20 12.22 1.03
CA LEU A 127 12.83 12.48 2.32
C LEU A 127 11.88 12.15 3.49
N ASP A 128 10.68 12.75 3.47
CA ASP A 128 9.71 12.62 4.57
C ASP A 128 9.16 11.19 4.70
N LEU A 129 8.98 10.46 3.58
CA LEU A 129 8.40 9.11 3.61
C LEU A 129 9.44 8.00 3.77
N LYS A 130 10.69 8.20 3.33
CA LYS A 130 11.77 7.23 3.53
C LYS A 130 12.01 6.96 5.03
N ASP A 131 12.01 8.01 5.83
CA ASP A 131 12.18 7.87 7.28
C ASP A 131 11.00 7.14 7.95
N LYS A 132 9.77 7.37 7.45
CA LYS A 132 8.57 6.66 7.93
C LYS A 132 8.56 5.19 7.52
N LEU A 133 8.92 4.87 6.28
CA LEU A 133 9.00 3.49 5.80
C LEU A 133 10.07 2.67 6.56
N LYS A 134 11.17 3.30 6.96
CA LYS A 134 12.17 2.69 7.83
C LYS A 134 11.64 2.44 9.24
N ALA A 135 10.91 3.41 9.81
CA ALA A 135 10.31 3.29 11.13
C ALA A 135 9.23 2.19 11.20
N ASP A 136 8.46 2.01 10.09
CA ASP A 136 7.44 0.97 9.97
C ASP A 136 8.00 -0.41 9.53
N GLY A 137 9.34 -0.56 9.41
CA GLY A 137 10.00 -1.82 9.08
C GLY A 137 9.83 -2.31 7.63
N ILE A 138 9.39 -1.45 6.72
CA ILE A 138 9.17 -1.79 5.30
C ILE A 138 10.44 -1.51 4.44
N GLY A 139 11.51 -0.96 5.02
CA GLY A 139 12.63 -0.36 4.29
C GLY A 139 13.99 -1.02 4.41
N GLU A 140 14.15 -2.18 5.04
CA GLU A 140 15.44 -2.87 5.11
C GLU A 140 15.42 -4.24 4.42
N ALA A 141 15.18 -4.25 3.10
CA ALA A 141 15.86 -5.22 2.26
C ALA A 141 17.18 -4.56 1.84
N GLU A 142 18.27 -4.87 2.53
CA GLU A 142 19.62 -4.62 2.05
C GLU A 142 19.72 -5.24 0.65
N VAL A 143 19.82 -4.39 -0.38
CA VAL A 143 20.25 -4.83 -1.71
C VAL A 143 21.74 -5.07 -1.58
N ASP A 144 22.08 -6.29 -1.16
CA ASP A 144 23.44 -6.80 -1.30
C ASP A 144 23.76 -6.91 -2.79
N SER A 145 24.50 -5.93 -3.30
CA SER A 145 24.97 -5.84 -4.68
C SER A 145 26.17 -6.76 -4.89
N SER A 146 25.97 -8.07 -4.69
CA SER A 146 26.96 -9.06 -5.15
C SER A 146 26.32 -10.45 -5.27
N SER A 147 25.63 -10.71 -6.39
CA SER A 147 25.67 -12.04 -7.02
C SER A 147 24.98 -12.03 -8.38
N PRO A 148 25.58 -12.72 -9.39
CA PRO A 148 25.08 -12.73 -10.75
C PRO A 148 23.95 -13.76 -10.93
N LEU A 149 23.02 -13.41 -11.81
CA LEU A 149 22.15 -14.25 -12.63
C LEU A 149 22.17 -15.78 -12.38
N ALA A 150 21.05 -16.31 -11.88
CA ALA A 150 20.59 -17.65 -12.29
C ALA A 150 19.06 -17.78 -12.10
N GLU A 151 18.35 -17.80 -13.19
CA GLU A 151 17.27 -18.66 -13.66
C GLU A 151 16.25 -19.25 -12.67
N VAL A 152 14.98 -18.91 -13.00
CA VAL A 152 13.81 -19.80 -13.21
C VAL A 152 13.33 -20.70 -12.07
N GLY A 153 12.11 -20.37 -11.59
CA GLY A 153 11.09 -21.39 -11.36
C GLY A 153 10.95 -21.93 -9.93
N VAL A 154 9.70 -21.85 -9.46
CA VAL A 154 9.17 -22.54 -8.28
C VAL A 154 9.43 -21.87 -6.92
N GLY A 155 8.56 -20.91 -6.53
CA GLY A 155 8.70 -20.29 -5.21
C GLY A 155 7.48 -19.54 -4.65
N ALA A 156 6.35 -19.50 -5.33
CA ALA A 156 5.19 -18.71 -4.88
C ALA A 156 4.48 -19.24 -3.62
N LYS A 157 4.72 -20.50 -3.23
CA LYS A 157 4.10 -21.10 -2.01
C LYS A 157 4.90 -20.87 -0.73
N ASN A 158 6.21 -20.66 -0.81
CA ASN A 158 7.05 -20.50 0.39
C ASN A 158 7.10 -19.08 0.92
N THR A 159 6.91 -18.07 0.07
CA THR A 159 6.82 -16.66 0.49
C THR A 159 5.55 -16.36 1.30
N SER A 160 4.43 -17.02 1.01
CA SER A 160 3.21 -16.85 1.79
C SER A 160 3.34 -17.46 3.19
N LYS A 161 3.89 -18.69 3.34
CA LYS A 161 4.07 -19.37 4.63
C LYS A 161 5.00 -18.59 5.58
N LEU A 162 6.04 -17.96 5.05
CA LEU A 162 6.95 -17.13 5.85
C LEU A 162 6.29 -15.83 6.31
N SER A 163 5.51 -15.18 5.45
CA SER A 163 4.73 -13.99 5.81
C SER A 163 3.68 -14.31 6.87
N ASP A 164 2.93 -15.39 6.70
CA ASP A 164 1.90 -15.83 7.64
C ASP A 164 2.50 -16.20 9.00
N ALA A 165 3.68 -16.86 9.01
CA ALA A 165 4.41 -17.18 10.24
C ALA A 165 4.91 -15.92 10.95
N GLN A 166 5.38 -14.92 10.20
CA GLN A 166 5.82 -13.64 10.77
C GLN A 166 4.66 -12.88 11.41
N ASP A 167 3.52 -12.80 10.73
CA ASP A 167 2.34 -12.12 11.24
C ASP A 167 1.79 -12.82 12.48
N ALA A 168 1.80 -14.15 12.53
CA ALA A 168 1.44 -14.93 13.72
C ALA A 168 2.33 -14.61 14.92
N LEU A 169 3.66 -14.49 14.73
CA LEU A 169 4.59 -14.14 15.80
C LEU A 169 4.39 -12.70 16.30
N VAL A 170 4.04 -11.77 15.41
CA VAL A 170 3.70 -10.39 15.77
C VAL A 170 2.42 -10.34 16.61
N VAL A 171 1.39 -11.10 16.25
CA VAL A 171 0.16 -11.23 17.06
C VAL A 171 0.44 -11.81 18.45
N LEU A 172 1.44 -12.69 18.57
CA LEU A 172 1.89 -13.25 19.86
C LEU A 172 2.75 -12.28 20.69
N GLY A 173 2.98 -11.04 20.19
CA GLY A 173 3.63 -9.96 20.94
C GLY A 173 5.13 -9.80 20.67
N TYR A 174 5.70 -10.52 19.71
CA TYR A 174 7.10 -10.33 19.30
C TYR A 174 7.21 -9.18 18.29
N SER A 175 8.30 -8.43 18.32
CA SER A 175 8.56 -7.41 17.30
C SER A 175 8.81 -8.05 15.94
N ARG A 176 8.51 -7.34 14.87
CA ARG A 176 8.70 -7.81 13.49
C ARG A 176 10.15 -8.22 13.20
N ASN A 177 11.12 -7.50 13.80
CA ASN A 177 12.54 -7.81 13.69
C ASN A 177 12.96 -9.09 14.42
N GLU A 178 12.41 -9.36 15.59
CA GLU A 178 12.64 -10.60 16.33
C GLU A 178 12.06 -11.79 15.58
N ALA A 179 10.83 -11.65 15.06
CA ALA A 179 10.18 -12.66 14.26
C ALA A 179 10.98 -12.98 12.98
N LEU A 180 11.44 -11.97 12.25
CA LEU A 180 12.30 -12.14 11.07
C LEU A 180 13.60 -12.87 11.38
N LYS A 181 14.33 -12.45 12.41
CA LYS A 181 15.60 -13.11 12.80
C LYS A 181 15.40 -14.58 13.19
N ALA A 182 14.30 -14.90 13.89
CA ALA A 182 13.98 -16.27 14.26
C ALA A 182 13.65 -17.12 13.01
N LEU A 183 12.89 -16.56 12.05
CA LEU A 183 12.47 -17.26 10.83
C LEU A 183 13.60 -17.47 9.83
N GLN A 184 14.54 -16.52 9.69
CA GLN A 184 15.70 -16.63 8.81
C GLN A 184 16.61 -17.82 9.11
N THR A 185 16.57 -18.31 10.33
CA THR A 185 17.40 -19.43 10.81
C THR A 185 16.69 -20.78 10.73
N ILE A 186 15.50 -20.85 10.12
CA ILE A 186 14.68 -22.07 9.97
C ILE A 186 14.59 -22.44 8.50
N ASP A 187 14.94 -23.67 8.16
CA ASP A 187 14.70 -24.20 6.80
C ASP A 187 13.20 -24.49 6.62
N THR A 188 12.54 -23.63 5.85
CA THR A 188 11.09 -23.66 5.67
C THR A 188 10.62 -24.50 4.50
N ASN A 189 11.53 -25.07 3.70
CA ASN A 189 11.20 -25.75 2.45
C ASN A 189 10.40 -27.06 2.62
N ALA A 190 10.50 -27.70 3.79
CA ALA A 190 9.86 -28.98 4.09
C ALA A 190 8.87 -28.91 5.27
N LEU A 191 8.61 -27.70 5.82
CA LEU A 191 7.83 -27.53 7.04
C LEU A 191 6.44 -26.93 6.74
N GLU A 192 5.44 -27.34 7.52
CA GLU A 192 4.15 -26.68 7.54
C GLU A 192 4.18 -25.43 8.44
N LEU A 193 3.20 -24.53 8.23
CA LEU A 193 3.13 -23.22 8.93
C LEU A 193 3.21 -23.37 10.45
N ASP A 194 2.49 -24.33 11.03
CA ASP A 194 2.46 -24.58 12.47
C ASP A 194 3.84 -25.00 13.04
N ASP A 195 4.59 -25.79 12.28
CA ASP A 195 5.94 -26.22 12.68
C ASP A 195 6.94 -25.07 12.60
N ILE A 196 6.82 -24.20 11.60
CA ILE A 196 7.64 -23.00 11.45
C ILE A 196 7.41 -22.06 12.65
N ILE A 197 6.15 -21.78 13.00
CA ILE A 197 5.81 -20.94 14.16
C ILE A 197 6.34 -21.53 15.44
N ARG A 198 6.17 -22.85 15.66
CA ARG A 198 6.63 -23.55 16.87
C ARG A 198 8.16 -23.51 17.02
N LEU A 199 8.90 -23.69 15.92
CA LEU A 199 10.36 -23.63 15.92
C LEU A 199 10.84 -22.19 16.16
N ALA A 200 10.20 -21.19 15.59
CA ALA A 200 10.51 -19.80 15.82
C ALA A 200 10.28 -19.39 17.28
N LEU A 201 9.16 -19.78 17.87
CA LEU A 201 8.87 -19.54 19.29
C LEU A 201 9.91 -20.17 20.20
N LYS A 202 10.34 -21.41 19.92
CA LYS A 202 11.39 -22.10 20.72
C LYS A 202 12.73 -21.35 20.69
N LYS A 203 13.00 -20.58 19.61
CA LYS A 203 14.21 -19.74 19.48
C LYS A 203 14.06 -18.40 20.17
N LEU A 204 12.87 -17.82 20.14
CA LEU A 204 12.57 -16.53 20.78
C LEU A 204 12.46 -16.61 22.30
N MET A 205 12.17 -17.80 22.84
CA MET A 205 12.06 -18.05 24.28
C MET A 205 13.40 -18.43 24.93
N LYS A 206 14.51 -18.43 24.21
CA LYS A 206 15.88 -18.62 24.74
C LYS A 206 16.58 -17.28 24.92
#